data_f056428e8ebc18d420438db5e2ebe0e5
#
_entry.id   f056428e8ebc18d420438db5e2ebe0e5
#
_cell.length_a   1.000
_cell.length_b   1.000
_cell.length_c   1.000
_cell.angle_alpha   90.00
_cell.angle_beta   90.00
_cell.angle_gamma   90.00
#
_symmetry.space_group_name_H-M   'P 1'
#
loop_
_entity.id
_entity.type
_entity.pdbx_description
1 polymer ?
#
loop_
_entity_poly.entity_id
_entity_poly.type
_entity_poly.pdbx_seq_one_letter_code
_entity_poly.pdbx_strand_id
1 'polypeptide(L)'
;YQLFSREMLEPTLSGWKCKTESKTSKDLPGGRSAKLIDDQLLRTYRLAVSTTGEYAEYHGGSVTDALAAINATVTRVNEVFERDLAIALELVPETDQVIYTDPNTDPYGGNFSSEVQTVLTNQIGPGGYDIGHLFHQGPENGNAGFIGSVCIDDRKGSAFAATPDPQGDRFDLDFVAHEMGHQFGANHTWSFQS
;
A
#
# COMPACT_ATOMS: atom_id res chain seq x y z
N TYR A 1 -17.51 -15.12 -15.38
CA TYR A 1 -16.49 -15.16 -14.34
C TYR A 1 -15.56 -16.33 -14.63
N GLN A 2 -14.29 -16.08 -15.01
CA GLN A 2 -13.27 -17.13 -15.04
C GLN A 2 -12.63 -17.19 -13.65
N LEU A 3 -12.89 -18.24 -12.91
CA LEU A 3 -12.15 -18.59 -11.71
C LEU A 3 -10.79 -19.16 -12.14
N PHE A 4 -9.74 -18.35 -12.03
CA PHE A 4 -8.37 -18.85 -12.13
C PHE A 4 -7.98 -19.45 -10.78
N SER A 5 -7.62 -20.74 -10.75
CA SER A 5 -6.97 -21.29 -9.57
C SER A 5 -5.54 -20.74 -9.49
N ARG A 6 -5.07 -20.45 -8.29
CA ARG A 6 -3.69 -19.97 -8.04
C ARG A 6 -2.61 -20.92 -8.60
N GLU A 7 -2.96 -22.18 -8.84
CA GLU A 7 -2.09 -23.19 -9.45
C GLU A 7 -1.89 -23.02 -10.97
N MET A 8 -2.70 -22.16 -11.62
CA MET A 8 -2.55 -21.85 -13.06
C MET A 8 -1.65 -20.64 -13.32
N LEU A 9 -1.28 -19.91 -12.29
CA LEU A 9 -0.25 -18.88 -12.37
C LEU A 9 1.10 -19.58 -12.30
N GLU A 10 1.89 -19.50 -13.37
CA GLU A 10 3.24 -20.05 -13.47
C GLU A 10 4.04 -19.80 -12.19
N PRO A 11 4.93 -20.70 -11.75
CA PRO A 11 5.68 -20.60 -10.49
C PRO A 11 6.84 -19.58 -10.55
N THR A 12 6.60 -18.41 -11.14
CA THR A 12 7.54 -17.28 -11.16
C THR A 12 7.50 -16.43 -9.89
N LEU A 13 6.72 -16.87 -8.88
CA LEU A 13 6.61 -16.19 -7.56
C LEU A 13 7.81 -16.42 -6.62
N SER A 14 8.96 -16.92 -7.12
CA SER A 14 10.06 -17.34 -6.25
C SER A 14 10.94 -16.20 -5.70
N GLY A 15 10.61 -14.95 -5.86
CA GLY A 15 11.45 -13.81 -5.49
C GLY A 15 10.89 -12.79 -4.51
N TRP A 16 9.56 -12.63 -4.46
CA TRP A 16 8.97 -11.59 -3.60
C TRP A 16 9.06 -11.94 -2.12
N LYS A 17 9.54 -11.00 -1.34
CA LYS A 17 9.59 -11.08 0.12
C LYS A 17 9.00 -9.80 0.70
N CYS A 18 7.90 -9.92 1.44
CA CYS A 18 7.46 -8.84 2.31
C CYS A 18 8.55 -8.58 3.36
N LYS A 19 8.98 -7.33 3.48
CA LYS A 19 9.97 -6.89 4.46
C LYS A 19 9.34 -6.34 5.74
N THR A 20 8.01 -6.30 5.82
CA THR A 20 7.31 -5.88 7.04
C THR A 20 7.58 -6.88 8.15
N GLU A 21 8.17 -6.40 9.24
CA GLU A 21 8.46 -7.22 10.42
C GLU A 21 7.17 -7.54 11.16
N SER A 22 6.92 -8.82 11.40
CA SER A 22 5.77 -9.31 12.17
C SER A 22 5.89 -8.88 13.64
N LYS A 23 4.81 -8.35 14.21
CA LYS A 23 4.72 -8.13 15.66
C LYS A 23 4.55 -9.47 16.38
N THR A 24 5.28 -9.66 17.46
CA THR A 24 5.06 -10.81 18.36
C THR A 24 3.78 -10.60 19.18
N SER A 25 3.22 -11.67 19.73
CA SER A 25 2.03 -11.59 20.61
C SER A 25 2.22 -10.70 21.84
N LYS A 26 3.48 -10.39 22.20
CA LYS A 26 3.85 -9.47 23.30
C LYS A 26 3.78 -7.99 22.88
N ASP A 27 3.87 -7.71 21.59
CA ASP A 27 3.88 -6.34 21.04
C ASP A 27 2.48 -5.86 20.66
N LEU A 28 1.49 -6.76 20.71
CA LEU A 28 0.09 -6.40 20.50
C LEU A 28 -0.45 -5.74 21.78
N PRO A 29 -1.17 -4.60 21.68
CA PRO A 29 -1.78 -3.97 22.84
C PRO A 29 -2.65 -5.00 23.56
N GLY A 30 -2.30 -5.24 24.85
CA GLY A 30 -2.78 -6.38 25.62
C GLY A 30 -4.27 -6.61 25.59
N GLY A 31 -4.67 -7.84 25.32
CA GLY A 31 -5.80 -8.52 25.93
C GLY A 31 -7.21 -7.98 25.65
N ARG A 32 -7.44 -7.13 24.68
CA ARG A 32 -8.80 -6.92 24.18
C ARG A 32 -9.08 -8.04 23.19
N SER A 33 -9.85 -9.06 23.64
CA SER A 33 -10.62 -9.88 22.71
C SER A 33 -11.19 -8.93 21.67
N ALA A 34 -10.71 -9.03 20.41
CA ALA A 34 -11.27 -8.27 19.32
C ALA A 34 -12.73 -8.67 19.24
N LYS A 35 -13.61 -7.88 19.85
CA LYS A 35 -15.04 -8.00 19.64
C LYS A 35 -15.19 -7.77 18.16
N LEU A 36 -15.64 -8.77 17.41
CA LEU A 36 -16.09 -8.58 16.04
C LEU A 36 -17.14 -7.47 16.10
N ILE A 37 -16.75 -6.27 15.71
CA ILE A 37 -17.64 -5.13 15.66
C ILE A 37 -18.29 -5.20 14.27
N ASP A 38 -19.32 -5.99 14.15
CA ASP A 38 -20.27 -5.85 13.04
C ASP A 38 -21.26 -4.73 13.42
N ASP A 39 -20.79 -3.50 13.22
CA ASP A 39 -21.61 -2.29 13.44
C ASP A 39 -22.24 -1.79 12.14
N GLN A 40 -22.04 -2.50 11.04
CA GLN A 40 -22.54 -2.20 9.70
C GLN A 40 -22.08 -0.82 9.17
N LEU A 41 -20.94 -0.33 9.65
CA LEU A 41 -20.36 0.94 9.23
C LEU A 41 -19.20 0.71 8.25
N LEU A 42 -19.30 1.29 7.05
CA LEU A 42 -18.16 1.47 6.15
C LEU A 42 -17.30 2.63 6.66
N ARG A 43 -16.01 2.39 6.83
CA ARG A 43 -15.04 3.40 7.29
C ARG A 43 -14.21 3.88 6.12
N THR A 44 -14.29 5.17 5.82
CA THR A 44 -13.52 5.78 4.76
C THR A 44 -12.24 6.39 5.32
N TYR A 45 -11.11 6.13 4.65
CA TYR A 45 -9.79 6.67 4.97
C TYR A 45 -9.24 7.43 3.77
N ARG A 46 -8.64 8.60 4.03
CA ARG A 46 -7.99 9.43 3.02
C ARG A 46 -6.63 8.83 2.68
N LEU A 47 -6.46 8.40 1.44
CA LEU A 47 -5.25 7.76 0.93
C LEU A 47 -4.41 8.75 0.13
N ALA A 48 -3.15 8.91 0.49
CA ALA A 48 -2.14 9.60 -0.31
C ALA A 48 -1.24 8.57 -0.99
N VAL A 49 -1.17 8.59 -2.32
CA VAL A 49 -0.27 7.72 -3.09
C VAL A 49 0.77 8.58 -3.79
N SER A 50 2.05 8.32 -3.51
CA SER A 50 3.17 8.86 -4.28
C SER A 50 3.70 7.83 -5.27
N THR A 51 4.39 8.28 -6.31
CA THR A 51 5.05 7.40 -7.28
C THR A 51 6.49 7.82 -7.50
N THR A 52 7.35 6.85 -7.82
CA THR A 52 8.66 7.15 -8.41
C THR A 52 8.53 7.52 -9.89
N GLY A 53 9.58 8.09 -10.46
CA GLY A 53 9.65 8.39 -11.89
C GLY A 53 9.52 7.15 -12.76
N GLU A 54 10.11 6.01 -12.34
CA GLU A 54 10.04 4.76 -13.08
C GLU A 54 8.61 4.21 -13.16
N TYR A 55 7.81 4.36 -12.09
CA TYR A 55 6.40 3.99 -12.12
C TYR A 55 5.63 4.84 -13.13
N ALA A 56 5.85 6.14 -13.12
CA ALA A 56 5.20 7.04 -14.06
C ALA A 56 5.62 6.77 -15.50
N GLU A 57 6.92 6.57 -15.78
CA GLU A 57 7.43 6.18 -17.11
C GLU A 57 6.79 4.89 -17.60
N TYR A 58 6.66 3.87 -16.75
CA TYR A 58 6.00 2.62 -17.08
C TYR A 58 4.56 2.82 -17.54
N HIS A 59 3.84 3.76 -16.95
CA HIS A 59 2.44 4.05 -17.24
C HIS A 59 2.21 5.17 -18.29
N GLY A 60 3.23 5.60 -19.01
CA GLY A 60 3.10 6.58 -20.10
C GLY A 60 3.82 7.91 -19.88
N GLY A 61 4.48 8.10 -18.75
CA GLY A 61 5.39 9.21 -18.47
C GLY A 61 4.73 10.54 -18.10
N SER A 62 3.40 10.56 -17.91
CA SER A 62 2.70 11.76 -17.46
C SER A 62 2.03 11.59 -16.10
N VAL A 63 1.83 12.69 -15.37
CA VAL A 63 1.05 12.71 -14.12
C VAL A 63 -0.36 12.15 -14.35
N THR A 64 -0.99 12.48 -15.47
CA THR A 64 -2.34 12.03 -15.80
C THR A 64 -2.41 10.50 -15.99
N ASP A 65 -1.44 9.92 -16.71
CA ASP A 65 -1.42 8.47 -16.95
C ASP A 65 -1.10 7.71 -15.68
N ALA A 66 -0.13 8.18 -14.88
CA ALA A 66 0.19 7.59 -13.57
C ALA A 66 -0.99 7.68 -12.61
N LEU A 67 -1.70 8.80 -12.56
CA LEU A 67 -2.91 8.96 -11.73
C LEU A 67 -4.04 8.04 -12.17
N ALA A 68 -4.20 7.81 -13.47
CA ALA A 68 -5.18 6.83 -13.99
C ALA A 68 -4.84 5.41 -13.54
N ALA A 69 -3.56 5.03 -13.58
CA ALA A 69 -3.08 3.73 -13.09
C ALA A 69 -3.29 3.59 -11.56
N ILE A 70 -2.96 4.62 -10.78
CA ILE A 70 -3.23 4.66 -9.34
C ILE A 70 -4.73 4.43 -9.06
N ASN A 71 -5.61 5.14 -9.77
CA ASN A 71 -7.06 4.98 -9.60
C ASN A 71 -7.54 3.55 -9.90
N ALA A 72 -6.97 2.90 -10.94
CA ALA A 72 -7.29 1.51 -11.26
C ALA A 72 -6.90 0.58 -10.11
N THR A 73 -5.67 0.69 -9.60
CA THR A 73 -5.18 -0.08 -8.45
C THR A 73 -6.04 0.16 -7.20
N VAL A 74 -6.32 1.41 -6.84
CA VAL A 74 -7.12 1.75 -5.65
C VAL A 74 -8.56 1.23 -5.78
N THR A 75 -9.15 1.30 -6.97
CA THR A 75 -10.47 0.70 -7.24
C THR A 75 -10.44 -0.80 -6.97
N ARG A 76 -9.40 -1.49 -7.44
CA ARG A 76 -9.26 -2.93 -7.25
C ARG A 76 -9.02 -3.33 -5.79
N VAL A 77 -8.23 -2.55 -5.06
CA VAL A 77 -8.03 -2.73 -3.60
C VAL A 77 -9.35 -2.51 -2.85
N ASN A 78 -10.10 -1.47 -3.20
CA ASN A 78 -11.39 -1.16 -2.57
C ASN A 78 -12.41 -2.30 -2.74
N GLU A 79 -12.46 -2.98 -3.91
CA GLU A 79 -13.35 -4.13 -4.09
C GLU A 79 -13.16 -5.23 -3.02
N VAL A 80 -11.93 -5.41 -2.54
CA VAL A 80 -11.62 -6.39 -1.49
C VAL A 80 -11.82 -5.77 -0.10
N PHE A 81 -11.31 -4.55 0.13
CA PHE A 81 -11.33 -3.92 1.45
C PHE A 81 -12.74 -3.55 1.90
N GLU A 82 -13.59 -3.06 1.00
CA GLU A 82 -14.99 -2.75 1.34
C GLU A 82 -15.76 -4.02 1.70
N ARG A 83 -15.60 -5.08 0.88
CA ARG A 83 -16.31 -6.34 1.08
C ARG A 83 -15.87 -7.08 2.33
N ASP A 84 -14.55 -7.16 2.56
CA ASP A 84 -13.99 -8.08 3.56
C ASP A 84 -13.64 -7.36 4.88
N LEU A 85 -13.41 -6.04 4.85
CA LEU A 85 -12.95 -5.26 6.00
C LEU A 85 -13.88 -4.10 6.37
N ALA A 86 -14.87 -3.77 5.54
CA ALA A 86 -15.70 -2.57 5.64
C ALA A 86 -14.85 -1.28 5.68
N ILE A 87 -13.80 -1.22 4.84
CA ILE A 87 -12.89 -0.10 4.68
C ILE A 87 -12.96 0.39 3.24
N ALA A 88 -13.16 1.69 3.03
CA ALA A 88 -13.03 2.38 1.76
C ALA A 88 -11.81 3.32 1.79
N LEU A 89 -11.07 3.38 0.70
CA LEU A 89 -9.93 4.27 0.50
C LEU A 89 -10.29 5.33 -0.53
N GLU A 90 -10.18 6.59 -0.17
CA GLU A 90 -10.39 7.73 -1.07
C GLU A 90 -9.09 8.47 -1.30
N LEU A 91 -8.68 8.61 -2.56
CA LEU A 91 -7.48 9.39 -2.90
C LEU A 91 -7.66 10.85 -2.48
N VAL A 92 -6.62 11.40 -1.84
CA VAL A 92 -6.61 12.84 -1.53
C VAL A 92 -6.47 13.66 -2.81
N PRO A 93 -7.09 14.86 -2.88
CA PRO A 93 -7.01 15.71 -4.08
C PRO A 93 -5.57 16.08 -4.47
N GLU A 94 -4.67 16.17 -3.50
CA GLU A 94 -3.27 16.55 -3.68
C GLU A 94 -2.38 15.40 -4.18
N THR A 95 -2.92 14.24 -4.53
CA THR A 95 -2.16 13.07 -5.03
C THR A 95 -1.33 13.42 -6.26
N ASP A 96 -1.80 14.30 -7.14
CA ASP A 96 -1.08 14.76 -8.34
C ASP A 96 0.23 15.49 -8.01
N GLN A 97 0.35 16.11 -6.84
CA GLN A 97 1.53 16.87 -6.39
C GLN A 97 2.69 15.96 -5.95
N VAL A 98 2.42 14.69 -5.70
CA VAL A 98 3.40 13.70 -5.25
C VAL A 98 3.63 12.57 -6.27
N ILE A 99 3.16 12.76 -7.50
CA ILE A 99 3.48 11.92 -8.65
C ILE A 99 4.72 12.50 -9.34
N TYR A 100 5.83 11.76 -9.28
CA TYR A 100 7.08 12.12 -9.93
C TYR A 100 7.18 11.39 -11.27
N THR A 101 7.63 12.11 -12.32
CA THR A 101 7.67 11.58 -13.70
C THR A 101 9.08 11.42 -14.25
N ASP A 102 10.11 11.85 -13.52
CA ASP A 102 11.51 11.73 -13.91
C ASP A 102 12.28 10.96 -12.81
N PRO A 103 12.76 9.74 -13.11
CA PRO A 103 13.50 8.91 -12.15
C PRO A 103 14.86 9.47 -11.74
N ASN A 104 15.39 10.48 -12.47
CA ASN A 104 16.66 11.10 -12.13
C ASN A 104 16.52 12.24 -11.11
N THR A 105 15.32 12.75 -10.91
CA THR A 105 15.05 13.92 -10.06
C THR A 105 13.98 13.68 -8.98
N ASP A 106 13.35 12.52 -8.98
CA ASP A 106 12.43 12.16 -7.91
C ASP A 106 13.16 12.03 -6.56
N PRO A 107 12.46 12.15 -5.43
CA PRO A 107 13.08 12.16 -4.11
C PRO A 107 13.39 10.75 -3.55
N TYR A 108 13.38 9.71 -4.38
CA TYR A 108 13.48 8.32 -3.96
C TYR A 108 14.85 7.71 -4.30
N GLY A 109 15.62 7.36 -3.26
CA GLY A 109 16.97 6.79 -3.40
C GLY A 109 17.10 5.35 -2.91
N GLY A 110 15.98 4.69 -2.58
CA GLY A 110 15.95 3.28 -2.13
C GLY A 110 15.63 3.09 -0.65
N ASN A 111 15.59 4.15 0.15
CA ASN A 111 15.07 4.15 1.51
C ASN A 111 13.56 4.46 1.53
N PHE A 112 12.81 3.81 0.66
CA PHE A 112 11.44 4.16 0.29
C PHE A 112 10.52 4.45 1.47
N SER A 113 10.56 3.65 2.55
CA SER A 113 9.68 3.85 3.70
C SER A 113 9.89 5.19 4.41
N SER A 114 11.13 5.64 4.59
CA SER A 114 11.43 6.93 5.23
C SER A 114 11.25 8.11 4.26
N GLU A 115 11.57 7.87 3.00
CA GLU A 115 11.47 8.88 1.94
C GLU A 115 10.01 9.23 1.66
N VAL A 116 9.13 8.25 1.45
CA VAL A 116 7.71 8.50 1.19
C VAL A 116 7.02 9.12 2.41
N GLN A 117 7.33 8.68 3.63
CA GLN A 117 6.81 9.36 4.84
C GLN A 117 7.20 10.84 4.84
N THR A 118 8.44 11.16 4.50
CA THR A 118 8.93 12.54 4.45
C THR A 118 8.26 13.35 3.35
N VAL A 119 8.14 12.79 2.16
CA VAL A 119 7.49 13.42 1.00
C VAL A 119 6.04 13.77 1.32
N LEU A 120 5.26 12.80 1.79
CA LEU A 120 3.84 13.01 2.09
C LEU A 120 3.64 14.00 3.23
N THR A 121 4.49 13.95 4.26
CA THR A 121 4.44 14.91 5.37
C THR A 121 4.71 16.34 4.90
N ASN A 122 5.68 16.54 3.99
CA ASN A 122 6.09 17.86 3.54
C ASN A 122 5.17 18.44 2.46
N GLN A 123 4.64 17.61 1.55
CA GLN A 123 3.86 18.07 0.40
C GLN A 123 2.36 18.15 0.71
N ILE A 124 1.81 17.17 1.41
CA ILE A 124 0.38 17.09 1.73
C ILE A 124 0.11 17.56 3.16
N GLY A 125 1.07 17.37 4.04
CA GLY A 125 0.94 17.67 5.47
C GLY A 125 0.28 16.54 6.27
N PRO A 126 0.63 16.42 7.57
CA PRO A 126 0.15 15.29 8.39
C PRO A 126 -1.37 15.27 8.59
N GLY A 127 -2.04 16.43 8.52
CA GLY A 127 -3.51 16.51 8.60
C GLY A 127 -4.25 16.18 7.29
N GLY A 128 -3.53 16.03 6.16
CA GLY A 128 -4.13 15.87 4.83
C GLY A 128 -4.51 14.44 4.47
N TYR A 129 -3.95 13.42 5.12
CA TYR A 129 -4.19 12.00 4.81
C TYR A 129 -4.19 11.13 6.07
N ASP A 130 -4.74 9.93 5.96
CA ASP A 130 -4.88 8.94 7.04
C ASP A 130 -3.97 7.73 6.83
N ILE A 131 -3.68 7.41 5.57
CA ILE A 131 -2.78 6.34 5.12
C ILE A 131 -2.01 6.80 3.88
N GLY A 132 -0.73 6.50 3.78
CA GLY A 132 0.12 6.85 2.64
C GLY A 132 0.88 5.66 2.11
N HIS A 133 1.13 5.66 0.80
CA HIS A 133 1.79 4.55 0.10
C HIS A 133 2.64 5.07 -1.07
N LEU A 134 3.74 4.39 -1.39
CA LEU A 134 4.54 4.62 -2.59
C LEU A 134 4.36 3.47 -3.58
N PHE A 135 4.11 3.79 -4.85
CA PHE A 135 4.16 2.83 -5.94
C PHE A 135 5.48 3.00 -6.72
N HIS A 136 6.18 1.89 -6.92
CA HIS A 136 7.47 1.88 -7.60
C HIS A 136 7.54 0.78 -8.67
N GLN A 137 8.12 1.11 -9.83
CA GLN A 137 8.47 0.12 -10.85
C GLN A 137 9.94 -0.28 -10.64
N GLY A 138 10.17 -1.54 -10.26
CA GLY A 138 11.51 -2.03 -9.96
C GLY A 138 11.50 -3.47 -9.48
N PRO A 139 12.58 -3.95 -8.86
CA PRO A 139 12.63 -5.29 -8.29
C PRO A 139 11.52 -5.54 -7.27
N GLU A 140 10.95 -6.75 -7.29
CA GLU A 140 9.87 -7.15 -6.39
C GLU A 140 10.22 -6.91 -4.92
N ASN A 141 9.43 -6.06 -4.27
CA ASN A 141 9.63 -5.67 -2.89
C ASN A 141 8.35 -5.04 -2.32
N GLY A 142 8.15 -5.14 -1.01
CA GLY A 142 7.06 -4.46 -0.30
C GLY A 142 7.41 -4.31 1.17
N ASN A 143 6.93 -3.23 1.76
CA ASN A 143 7.08 -2.97 3.18
C ASN A 143 6.02 -1.95 3.63
N ALA A 144 5.23 -2.31 4.63
CA ALA A 144 4.29 -1.38 5.27
C ALA A 144 4.98 -0.34 6.18
N GLY A 145 6.29 -0.44 6.36
CA GLY A 145 7.04 0.35 7.33
C GLY A 145 6.72 -0.04 8.76
N PHE A 146 5.45 0.02 9.13
CA PHE A 146 4.96 -0.35 10.47
C PHE A 146 3.59 -1.01 10.41
N ILE A 147 3.41 -2.08 11.19
CA ILE A 147 2.08 -2.69 11.38
C ILE A 147 1.22 -1.79 12.28
N GLY A 148 -0.01 -1.47 11.80
CA GLY A 148 -0.95 -0.61 12.52
C GLY A 148 -0.51 0.85 12.51
N SER A 149 -0.09 1.37 11.36
CA SER A 149 0.40 2.74 11.21
C SER A 149 -0.67 3.74 10.80
N VAL A 150 -1.84 3.31 10.34
CA VAL A 150 -2.92 4.20 9.89
C VAL A 150 -3.25 5.24 10.96
N CYS A 151 -3.41 6.50 10.56
CA CYS A 151 -3.68 7.67 11.41
C CYS A 151 -2.56 8.02 12.41
N ILE A 152 -1.36 7.44 12.31
CA ILE A 152 -0.23 7.79 13.16
C ILE A 152 0.74 8.67 12.37
N ASP A 153 0.80 9.95 12.68
CA ASP A 153 1.41 11.00 11.84
C ASP A 153 2.87 10.75 11.45
N ASP A 154 3.67 10.12 12.32
CA ASP A 154 5.09 9.87 12.08
C ASP A 154 5.38 8.58 11.29
N ARG A 155 4.35 7.82 10.89
CA ARG A 155 4.53 6.50 10.24
C ARG A 155 3.44 6.08 9.26
N LYS A 156 2.32 6.79 9.20
CA LYS A 156 1.18 6.42 8.34
C LYS A 156 1.47 6.51 6.83
N GLY A 157 2.53 7.20 6.44
CA GLY A 157 2.98 7.37 5.06
C GLY A 157 4.17 6.47 4.68
N SER A 158 4.57 5.48 5.50
CA SER A 158 5.85 4.77 5.33
C SER A 158 5.79 3.50 4.47
N ALA A 159 4.65 3.17 3.88
CA ALA A 159 4.51 1.94 3.11
C ALA A 159 4.87 2.12 1.63
N PHE A 160 5.34 1.03 1.01
CA PHE A 160 5.58 0.98 -0.43
C PHE A 160 5.33 -0.42 -1.01
N ALA A 161 5.02 -0.46 -2.30
CA ALA A 161 4.94 -1.67 -3.11
C ALA A 161 5.73 -1.47 -4.41
N ALA A 162 6.50 -2.48 -4.79
CA ALA A 162 7.38 -2.46 -5.97
C ALA A 162 7.32 -3.78 -6.73
N THR A 163 7.26 -3.70 -8.06
CA THR A 163 7.37 -4.84 -8.97
C THR A 163 7.86 -4.37 -10.34
N PRO A 164 8.49 -5.24 -11.14
CA PRO A 164 8.83 -4.91 -12.53
C PRO A 164 7.61 -4.63 -13.42
N ASP A 165 6.45 -5.18 -13.06
CA ASP A 165 5.18 -5.03 -13.77
C ASP A 165 4.10 -4.52 -12.78
N PRO A 166 4.06 -3.18 -12.49
CA PRO A 166 3.19 -2.62 -11.45
C PRO A 166 1.75 -2.40 -11.94
N GLN A 167 1.09 -3.48 -12.35
CA GLN A 167 -0.30 -3.48 -12.81
C GLN A 167 -1.00 -4.83 -12.57
N GLY A 168 -2.34 -4.80 -12.55
CA GLY A 168 -3.19 -5.99 -12.43
C GLY A 168 -3.16 -6.63 -11.06
N ASP A 169 -3.94 -7.71 -10.90
CA ASP A 169 -4.24 -8.33 -9.60
C ASP A 169 -2.99 -8.70 -8.79
N ARG A 170 -1.88 -9.04 -9.47
CA ARG A 170 -0.64 -9.34 -8.77
C ARG A 170 -0.09 -8.11 -8.05
N PHE A 171 -0.01 -6.98 -8.72
CA PHE A 171 0.43 -5.73 -8.08
C PHE A 171 -0.63 -5.22 -7.10
N ASP A 172 -1.87 -5.14 -7.56
CA ASP A 172 -2.95 -4.51 -6.80
C ASP A 172 -3.28 -5.25 -5.50
N LEU A 173 -3.30 -6.60 -5.54
CA LEU A 173 -3.73 -7.42 -4.40
C LEU A 173 -2.57 -8.09 -3.66
N ASP A 174 -1.63 -8.74 -4.37
CA ASP A 174 -0.56 -9.48 -3.70
C ASP A 174 0.51 -8.54 -3.11
N PHE A 175 0.63 -7.30 -3.61
CA PHE A 175 1.58 -6.30 -3.11
C PHE A 175 0.85 -5.14 -2.40
N VAL A 176 0.08 -4.33 -3.12
CA VAL A 176 -0.49 -3.10 -2.55
C VAL A 176 -1.49 -3.39 -1.44
N ALA A 177 -2.50 -4.24 -1.69
CA ALA A 177 -3.48 -4.58 -0.66
C ALA A 177 -2.83 -5.33 0.53
N HIS A 178 -1.81 -6.15 0.28
CA HIS A 178 -1.05 -6.83 1.33
C HIS A 178 -0.36 -5.85 2.27
N GLU A 179 0.43 -4.90 1.73
CA GLU A 179 1.15 -3.93 2.57
C GLU A 179 0.19 -2.94 3.25
N MET A 180 -0.89 -2.52 2.57
CA MET A 180 -1.95 -1.74 3.20
C MET A 180 -2.65 -2.51 4.33
N GLY A 181 -2.86 -3.81 4.16
CA GLY A 181 -3.36 -4.69 5.21
C GLY A 181 -2.50 -4.64 6.48
N HIS A 182 -1.18 -4.64 6.33
CA HIS A 182 -0.26 -4.45 7.46
C HIS A 182 -0.39 -3.07 8.07
N GLN A 183 -0.55 -2.01 7.27
CA GLN A 183 -0.80 -0.66 7.81
C GLN A 183 -2.09 -0.61 8.64
N PHE A 184 -3.13 -1.35 8.27
CA PHE A 184 -4.35 -1.51 9.07
C PHE A 184 -4.22 -2.46 10.27
N GLY A 185 -3.06 -3.08 10.46
CA GLY A 185 -2.76 -3.88 11.66
C GLY A 185 -2.76 -5.40 11.44
N ALA A 186 -2.98 -5.88 10.22
CA ALA A 186 -2.85 -7.29 9.91
C ALA A 186 -1.41 -7.77 10.12
N ASN A 187 -1.24 -8.96 10.69
CA ASN A 187 0.04 -9.63 10.80
C ASN A 187 0.11 -10.79 9.80
N HIS A 188 1.29 -11.30 9.51
CA HIS A 188 1.42 -12.49 8.69
C HIS A 188 0.75 -13.69 9.36
N THR A 189 0.06 -14.53 8.59
CA THR A 189 -0.65 -15.70 9.11
C THR A 189 0.27 -16.70 9.80
N TRP A 190 1.51 -16.85 9.30
CA TRP A 190 2.51 -17.73 9.96
C TRP A 190 3.02 -17.21 11.31
N SER A 191 2.79 -15.94 11.64
CA SER A 191 3.17 -15.39 12.95
C SER A 191 2.31 -15.89 14.10
N PHE A 192 1.19 -16.53 13.79
CA PHE A 192 0.25 -17.11 14.77
C PHE A 192 0.42 -18.63 14.92
N GLN A 193 1.40 -19.24 14.28
CA GLN A 193 1.71 -20.65 14.49
C GLN A 193 2.52 -20.76 15.79
N SER A 194 1.84 -21.15 16.86
CA SER A 194 2.42 -21.53 18.16
C SER A 194 2.84 -22.99 18.13
#